data_e918ea6ec92f4e30d32545792c3e6912
#
_entry.id   e918ea6ec92f4e30d32545792c3e6912
#
_cell.length_a   1.000
_cell.length_b   1.000
_cell.length_c   1.000
_cell.angle_alpha   90.00
_cell.angle_beta   90.00
_cell.angle_gamma   90.00
#
_symmetry.space_group_name_H-M   'P 1'
#
loop_
_entity.id
_entity.type
_entity.pdbx_description
1 polymer ?
#
loop_
_entity_poly.entity_id
_entity_poly.type
_entity_poly.pdbx_seq_one_letter_code
_entity_poly.pdbx_strand_id
1 'polypeptide(L)' 'MLTYDLQAGDQPKYYRLYTCIREDILRAELPPGQKLPSKRALAEHLRVSVVTVEGAYSQLEAEGYLQ' A
#
# COMPACT_ATOMS: atom_id res chain seq x y z
N MET A 1 9.51 3.38 7.22
CA MET A 1 8.18 3.43 6.57
C MET A 1 8.29 2.88 5.15
N LEU A 2 7.21 2.33 4.64
CA LEU A 2 7.20 1.72 3.32
C LEU A 2 7.52 2.75 2.23
N THR A 3 8.47 2.44 1.37
CA THR A 3 8.90 3.37 0.32
C THR A 3 8.82 2.66 -1.03
N TYR A 4 7.95 3.17 -1.89
CA TYR A 4 7.72 2.58 -3.20
C TYR A 4 7.75 3.67 -4.27
N ASP A 5 8.21 3.32 -5.47
CA ASP A 5 8.15 4.22 -6.61
C ASP A 5 6.79 4.03 -7.30
N LEU A 6 5.88 4.96 -7.08
CA LEU A 6 4.55 4.91 -7.65
C LEU A 6 4.42 5.75 -8.93
N GLN A 7 5.50 6.36 -9.36
CA GLN A 7 5.46 7.26 -10.51
C GLN A 7 5.71 6.56 -11.85
N ALA A 8 6.27 5.37 -11.81
CA ALA A 8 6.62 4.64 -13.02
C ALA A 8 5.48 3.72 -13.45
N GLY A 9 5.31 3.55 -14.78
CA GLY A 9 4.36 2.60 -15.33
C GLY A 9 3.02 3.22 -15.67
N ASP A 10 2.15 2.43 -16.30
CA ASP A 10 0.85 2.87 -16.81
C ASP A 10 -0.29 2.63 -15.85
N GLN A 11 -0.05 1.90 -14.76
CA GLN A 11 -1.10 1.53 -13.83
C GLN A 11 -1.42 2.68 -12.88
N PRO A 12 -2.67 2.77 -12.40
CA PRO A 12 -3.02 3.76 -11.38
C PRO A 12 -2.15 3.60 -10.14
N LYS A 13 -1.87 4.72 -9.49
CA LYS A 13 -1.00 4.70 -8.31
C LYS A 13 -1.53 3.81 -7.20
N TYR A 14 -2.85 3.80 -6.97
CA TYR A 14 -3.40 2.96 -5.91
C TYR A 14 -3.14 1.48 -6.19
N TYR A 15 -3.23 1.07 -7.45
CA TYR A 15 -3.01 -0.32 -7.83
C TYR A 15 -1.55 -0.71 -7.68
N ARG A 16 -0.63 0.18 -8.04
CA ARG A 16 0.79 -0.08 -7.84
C ARG A 16 1.12 -0.18 -6.35
N LEU A 17 0.55 0.69 -5.53
CA LEU A 17 0.75 0.63 -4.08
C LEU A 17 0.18 -0.67 -3.53
N TYR A 18 -1.03 -1.02 -3.91
CA TYR A 18 -1.66 -2.28 -3.52
C TYR A 18 -0.76 -3.47 -3.86
N THR A 19 -0.28 -3.52 -5.10
CA THR A 19 0.56 -4.63 -5.58
C THR A 19 1.86 -4.71 -4.79
N CYS A 20 2.50 -3.57 -4.55
CA CYS A 20 3.77 -3.54 -3.81
C CYS A 20 3.60 -4.05 -2.38
N ILE A 21 2.55 -3.60 -1.70
CA ILE A 21 2.31 -4.06 -0.32
C ILE A 21 1.96 -5.54 -0.31
N ARG A 22 1.12 -5.98 -1.23
CA ARG A 22 0.74 -7.40 -1.32
C ARG A 22 1.98 -8.27 -1.51
N GLU A 23 2.87 -7.88 -2.42
CA GLU A 23 4.09 -8.65 -2.67
C GLU A 23 4.99 -8.69 -1.45
N ASP A 24 5.10 -7.59 -0.73
CA ASP A 24 5.90 -7.56 0.49
C ASP A 24 5.33 -8.49 1.56
N ILE A 25 4.00 -8.54 1.68
CA ILE A 25 3.35 -9.46 2.61
C ILE A 25 3.64 -10.90 2.20
N LEU A 26 3.53 -11.21 0.91
CA LEU A 26 3.75 -12.57 0.40
C LEU A 26 5.20 -13.01 0.55
N ARG A 27 6.15 -12.08 0.49
CA ARG A 27 7.57 -12.38 0.69
C ARG A 27 7.98 -12.34 2.16
N ALA A 28 7.02 -12.13 3.06
CA ALA A 28 7.25 -12.04 4.50
C ALA A 28 8.13 -10.86 4.92
N GLU A 29 8.27 -9.86 4.07
CA GLU A 29 8.96 -8.61 4.44
C GLU A 29 8.06 -7.73 5.29
N LEU A 30 6.73 -7.97 5.22
CA LEU A 30 5.74 -7.38 6.11
C LEU A 30 5.03 -8.54 6.80
N PRO A 31 5.40 -8.85 8.05
CA PRO A 31 4.79 -9.99 8.74
C PRO A 31 3.28 -9.84 8.88
N PRO A 32 2.53 -10.94 8.82
CA PRO A 32 1.09 -10.89 9.06
C PRO A 32 0.80 -10.26 10.42
N GLY A 33 -0.17 -9.35 10.46
CA GLY A 33 -0.54 -8.67 11.68
C GLY A 33 0.31 -7.45 12.00
N GLN A 34 1.34 -7.16 11.22
CA GLN A 34 2.11 -5.94 11.42
C GLN A 34 1.24 -4.73 11.14
N LYS A 35 1.34 -3.74 12.01
CA LYS A 35 0.57 -2.52 11.85
C LYS A 35 1.17 -1.65 10.75
N LEU A 36 0.38 -1.37 9.74
CA LEU A 36 0.79 -0.47 8.68
C LEU A 36 0.66 0.99 9.13
N PRO A 37 1.42 1.91 8.51
CA PRO A 37 1.25 3.32 8.82
C PRO A 37 -0.16 3.79 8.49
N SER A 38 -0.59 4.88 9.12
CA SER A 38 -1.90 5.46 8.81
C SER A 38 -1.94 5.88 7.35
N LYS A 39 -3.17 5.96 6.82
CA LYS A 39 -3.35 6.36 5.43
C LYS A 39 -2.72 7.73 5.16
N ARG A 40 -2.94 8.68 6.08
CA ARG A 40 -2.40 10.02 5.92
C ARG A 40 -0.88 10.03 5.98
N ALA A 41 -0.30 9.31 6.94
CA ALA A 41 1.15 9.28 7.08
C ALA A 41 1.81 8.68 5.84
N LEU A 42 1.26 7.59 5.32
CA LEU A 42 1.82 6.96 4.14
C LEU A 42 1.65 7.84 2.91
N ALA A 43 0.50 8.51 2.80
CA ALA A 43 0.26 9.43 1.69
C ALA A 43 1.29 10.55 1.66
N GLU A 44 1.57 11.15 2.82
CA GLU A 44 2.58 12.19 2.93
C GLU A 44 3.96 11.67 2.58
N HIS A 45 4.30 10.49 3.08
CA HIS A 45 5.62 9.90 2.84
C HIS A 45 5.84 9.60 1.35
N LEU A 46 4.82 9.06 0.69
CA LEU A 46 4.92 8.69 -0.72
C LEU A 46 4.55 9.84 -1.67
N ARG A 47 4.09 10.95 -1.12
CA ARG A 47 3.69 12.13 -1.91
C ARG A 47 2.56 11.82 -2.88
N VAL A 48 1.55 11.13 -2.37
CA VAL A 48 0.33 10.82 -3.12
C VAL A 48 -0.87 11.27 -2.29
N SER A 49 -2.05 11.24 -2.90
CA SER A 49 -3.27 11.61 -2.18
C SER A 49 -3.66 10.53 -1.17
N VAL A 50 -4.37 10.94 -0.13
CA VAL A 50 -4.92 9.99 0.84
C VAL A 50 -5.86 9.02 0.14
N VAL A 51 -6.61 9.49 -0.85
CA VAL A 51 -7.53 8.64 -1.62
C VAL A 51 -6.78 7.50 -2.30
N THR A 52 -5.58 7.76 -2.80
CA THR A 52 -4.74 6.71 -3.40
C THR A 52 -4.42 5.63 -2.37
N VAL A 53 -4.01 6.01 -1.18
CA VAL A 53 -3.69 5.05 -0.12
C VAL A 53 -4.93 4.31 0.34
N GLU A 54 -6.06 5.03 0.49
CA GLU A 54 -7.33 4.40 0.85
C GLU A 54 -7.73 3.31 -0.15
N GLY A 55 -7.56 3.59 -1.44
CA GLY A 55 -7.88 2.61 -2.48
C GLY A 55 -7.05 1.35 -2.34
N ALA A 56 -5.75 1.51 -2.11
CA ALA A 56 -4.86 0.37 -1.93
C ALA A 56 -5.20 -0.43 -0.68
N TYR A 57 -5.42 0.25 0.45
CA TYR A 57 -5.74 -0.42 1.70
C TYR A 57 -7.08 -1.14 1.62
N SER A 58 -8.09 -0.52 1.00
CA SER A 58 -9.40 -1.15 0.83
C SER A 58 -9.31 -2.44 0.02
N GLN A 59 -8.50 -2.43 -1.04
CA GLN A 59 -8.33 -3.62 -1.86
C GLN A 59 -7.64 -4.73 -1.05
N LEU A 60 -6.61 -4.38 -0.28
CA LEU A 60 -5.92 -5.36 0.56
C LEU A 60 -6.84 -5.93 1.62
N GLU A 61 -7.69 -5.10 2.23
CA GLU A 61 -8.66 -5.56 3.21
C GLU A 61 -9.68 -6.51 2.57
N ALA A 62 -10.18 -6.14 1.39
CA ALA A 62 -11.16 -6.97 0.68
C ALA A 62 -10.60 -8.33 0.33
N GLU A 63 -9.30 -8.43 0.10
CA GLU A 63 -8.65 -9.70 -0.24
C GLU A 63 -8.07 -10.43 0.97
N GLY A 64 -8.27 -9.89 2.16
CA GLY A 64 -7.86 -10.56 3.38
C GLY A 64 -6.41 -10.37 3.80
N TYR A 65 -5.66 -9.50 3.13
CA TYR A 65 -4.27 -9.23 3.49
C TYR A 65 -4.16 -8.29 4.70
N LEU A 66 -5.16 -7.45 4.92
CA LEU A 66 -5.23 -6.55 6.07
C LEU A 66 -6.53 -6.79 6.83
N GLN A 67 -6.52 -6.46 8.11
CA GLN A 67 -7.70 -6.57 8.96
C GLN A 67 -8.21 -5.21 9.39
#